data_504bb5203e98b332fe7e2ffc443ad629
#
_entry.id   504bb5203e98b332fe7e2ffc443ad629
#
_cell.length_a   1.000
_cell.length_b   1.000
_cell.length_c   1.000
_cell.angle_alpha   90.00
_cell.angle_beta   90.00
_cell.angle_gamma   90.00
#
_symmetry.space_group_name_H-M   'P 1'
#
loop_
_entity.id
_entity.type
_entity.pdbx_description
1 polymer ?
#
loop_
_entity_poly.entity_id
_entity_poly.type
_entity_poly.pdbx_seq_one_letter_code
_entity_poly.pdbx_strand_id
1 'polypeptide(L)'
;MSTISGMPGASVPTPRPQAPPPTPPQPNKFRRDSRLAAVYDSDIAPVWTQPFGKLLLSQVAPLIGKATLLDVMCHTGDPGFDLLRRCPEARLIAVDPSGPMLDVARRKAGPLLSRRVFLRSEPCDPKLPFDEAAFDLVVSNLGLYESVQPHLLLRELTRVAKPGAQVVVTLPLRGTFAEFYSLLETELAGREVEQQRLSAHLLSWPDVDTIRGWAKAAGLAEVELLIAPFTLLFAGAVDLYYAPLIEFGPLLAWKSLFDRDARGMQAVFISLRDRIEQLCTQAESPPTGLRPSLRRPLTLTVRAACLSARRPL
;
A
#
# COMPACT_ATOMS: atom_id res chain seq x y z
N MET A 1 3.16 -13.80 -74.02
CA MET A 1 3.42 -12.66 -73.09
C MET A 1 2.21 -12.52 -72.19
N SER A 2 2.24 -13.13 -70.99
CA SER A 2 1.14 -13.11 -70.06
C SER A 2 1.59 -12.33 -68.79
N THR A 3 0.95 -11.22 -68.56
CA THR A 3 1.17 -10.34 -67.43
C THR A 3 0.44 -10.92 -66.18
N ILE A 4 1.21 -11.22 -65.13
CA ILE A 4 0.69 -11.64 -63.82
C ILE A 4 0.41 -10.37 -63.01
N SER A 5 -0.89 -10.16 -62.71
CA SER A 5 -1.37 -9.09 -61.87
C SER A 5 -1.08 -9.40 -60.40
N GLY A 6 -0.38 -8.49 -59.70
CA GLY A 6 -0.06 -8.61 -58.28
C GLY A 6 -1.30 -8.40 -57.39
N MET A 7 -1.48 -9.27 -56.40
CA MET A 7 -2.45 -9.09 -55.34
C MET A 7 -2.00 -8.02 -54.32
N PRO A 8 -2.89 -7.17 -53.80
CA PRO A 8 -2.54 -6.23 -52.74
C PRO A 8 -2.39 -6.96 -51.42
N GLY A 9 -1.27 -6.69 -50.72
CA GLY A 9 -0.96 -7.24 -49.42
C GLY A 9 -1.99 -6.81 -48.35
N ALA A 10 -2.49 -7.79 -47.61
CA ALA A 10 -3.34 -7.58 -46.44
C ALA A 10 -2.53 -6.90 -45.35
N SER A 11 -2.91 -5.69 -44.98
CA SER A 11 -2.36 -4.97 -43.82
C SER A 11 -2.74 -5.67 -42.51
N VAL A 12 -1.72 -6.12 -41.77
CA VAL A 12 -1.90 -6.64 -40.40
C VAL A 12 -2.40 -5.51 -39.51
N PRO A 13 -3.54 -5.69 -38.77
CA PRO A 13 -4.04 -4.65 -37.90
C PRO A 13 -3.08 -4.46 -36.73
N THR A 14 -2.60 -3.25 -36.54
CA THR A 14 -1.84 -2.84 -35.36
C THR A 14 -2.68 -3.05 -34.09
N PRO A 15 -2.16 -3.70 -33.02
CA PRO A 15 -2.89 -3.87 -31.79
C PRO A 15 -3.21 -2.50 -31.17
N ARG A 16 -4.47 -2.28 -30.80
CA ARG A 16 -4.89 -1.08 -30.09
C ARG A 16 -4.11 -0.97 -28.77
N PRO A 17 -3.66 0.23 -28.37
CA PRO A 17 -3.07 0.43 -27.06
C PRO A 17 -4.01 -0.10 -25.98
N GLN A 18 -3.56 -1.03 -25.15
CA GLN A 18 -4.28 -1.48 -23.99
C GLN A 18 -4.47 -0.29 -23.05
N ALA A 19 -5.69 -0.09 -22.55
CA ALA A 19 -5.96 0.89 -21.51
C ALA A 19 -5.04 0.62 -20.31
N PRO A 20 -4.50 1.66 -19.67
CA PRO A 20 -3.69 1.47 -18.48
C PRO A 20 -4.50 0.69 -17.44
N PRO A 21 -3.85 -0.20 -16.65
CA PRO A 21 -4.51 -0.96 -15.60
C PRO A 21 -5.20 0.01 -14.63
N PRO A 22 -6.37 -0.37 -14.07
CA PRO A 22 -7.07 0.47 -13.11
C PRO A 22 -6.14 0.76 -11.93
N THR A 23 -5.94 2.05 -11.67
CA THR A 23 -5.16 2.52 -10.52
C THR A 23 -5.81 1.99 -9.23
N PRO A 24 -5.04 1.44 -8.28
CA PRO A 24 -5.60 1.04 -7.00
C PRO A 24 -6.34 2.23 -6.37
N PRO A 25 -7.50 2.00 -5.72
CA PRO A 25 -8.29 3.08 -5.15
C PRO A 25 -7.47 3.82 -4.11
N GLN A 26 -7.21 5.08 -4.40
CA GLN A 26 -6.44 5.92 -3.50
C GLN A 26 -7.25 6.26 -2.24
N PRO A 27 -6.65 6.24 -1.06
CA PRO A 27 -7.26 6.67 0.19
C PRO A 27 -7.41 8.20 0.26
N ASN A 28 -8.00 8.81 -0.78
CA ASN A 28 -8.11 10.27 -0.91
C ASN A 28 -9.03 10.93 0.13
N LYS A 29 -9.87 10.17 0.83
CA LYS A 29 -10.80 10.72 1.82
C LYS A 29 -10.08 11.21 3.08
N PHE A 30 -9.07 10.50 3.56
CA PHE A 30 -8.29 10.89 4.75
C PHE A 30 -7.53 12.20 4.59
N ARG A 31 -7.27 12.62 3.36
CA ARG A 31 -6.45 13.79 3.07
C ARG A 31 -7.14 15.12 3.30
N ARG A 32 -8.48 15.15 3.47
CA ARG A 32 -9.26 16.39 3.54
C ARG A 32 -10.11 16.55 4.80
N ASP A 33 -10.22 15.53 5.63
CA ASP A 33 -11.09 15.54 6.81
C ASP A 33 -10.30 15.25 8.10
N SER A 34 -10.36 16.17 9.05
CA SER A 34 -9.68 16.05 10.35
C SER A 34 -10.23 14.89 11.19
N ARG A 35 -11.51 14.51 11.02
CA ARG A 35 -12.10 13.36 11.72
C ARG A 35 -11.53 12.06 11.18
N LEU A 36 -11.40 11.98 9.84
CA LEU A 36 -10.80 10.81 9.20
C LEU A 36 -9.32 10.66 9.54
N ALA A 37 -8.56 11.77 9.68
CA ALA A 37 -7.18 11.72 10.12
C ALA A 37 -7.04 11.19 11.56
N ALA A 38 -8.01 11.51 12.45
CA ALA A 38 -8.04 10.94 13.79
C ALA A 38 -8.35 9.42 13.77
N VAL A 39 -9.36 9.00 12.99
CA VAL A 39 -9.68 7.56 12.78
C VAL A 39 -8.49 6.82 12.17
N TYR A 40 -7.79 7.44 11.22
CA TYR A 40 -6.58 6.84 10.68
C TYR A 40 -5.54 6.58 11.77
N ASP A 41 -5.26 7.56 12.62
CA ASP A 41 -4.25 7.44 13.67
C ASP A 41 -4.63 6.44 14.77
N SER A 42 -5.93 6.40 15.18
CA SER A 42 -6.41 5.54 16.25
C SER A 42 -6.73 4.10 15.82
N ASP A 43 -7.27 3.90 14.62
CA ASP A 43 -7.87 2.61 14.23
C ASP A 43 -7.15 1.94 13.05
N ILE A 44 -6.58 2.73 12.12
CA ILE A 44 -5.91 2.18 10.93
C ILE A 44 -4.41 2.04 11.16
N ALA A 45 -3.75 3.08 11.66
CA ALA A 45 -2.30 3.08 11.82
C ALA A 45 -1.80 1.91 12.69
N PRO A 46 -2.43 1.53 13.81
CA PRO A 46 -1.97 0.41 14.64
C PRO A 46 -1.95 -0.94 13.90
N VAL A 47 -2.92 -1.19 13.02
CA VAL A 47 -3.10 -2.48 12.35
C VAL A 47 -2.52 -2.53 10.94
N TRP A 48 -2.24 -1.37 10.34
CA TRP A 48 -1.73 -1.25 8.96
C TRP A 48 -0.38 -0.55 8.90
N THR A 49 -0.32 0.73 9.21
CA THR A 49 0.88 1.55 9.04
C THR A 49 2.03 1.12 9.96
N GLN A 50 1.75 0.81 11.23
CA GLN A 50 2.77 0.43 12.21
C GLN A 50 3.44 -0.92 11.93
N PRO A 51 2.74 -2.01 11.50
CA PRO A 51 3.40 -3.23 11.05
C PRO A 51 4.39 -2.99 9.92
N PHE A 52 4.02 -2.23 8.89
CA PHE A 52 4.92 -1.81 7.82
C PHE A 52 6.06 -0.93 8.34
N GLY A 53 5.77 0.01 9.25
CA GLY A 53 6.76 0.86 9.89
C GLY A 53 7.80 0.07 10.70
N LYS A 54 7.38 -0.97 11.44
CA LYS A 54 8.30 -1.89 12.14
C LYS A 54 9.22 -2.62 11.16
N LEU A 55 8.66 -3.08 10.04
CA LEU A 55 9.43 -3.72 8.98
C LEU A 55 10.44 -2.74 8.37
N LEU A 56 10.04 -1.50 8.04
CA LEU A 56 10.92 -0.44 7.57
C LEU A 56 12.07 -0.19 8.55
N LEU A 57 11.75 0.01 9.82
CA LEU A 57 12.73 0.29 10.88
C LEU A 57 13.74 -0.84 11.07
N SER A 58 13.37 -2.10 10.77
CA SER A 58 14.28 -3.23 10.86
C SER A 58 15.34 -3.25 9.75
N GLN A 59 15.09 -2.53 8.65
CA GLN A 59 15.96 -2.46 7.47
C GLN A 59 16.79 -1.19 7.42
N VAL A 60 16.54 -0.21 8.31
CA VAL A 60 17.36 1.01 8.36
C VAL A 60 18.68 0.73 9.03
N ALA A 61 19.77 1.00 8.32
CA ALA A 61 21.12 0.92 8.85
C ALA A 61 21.35 1.97 9.96
N PRO A 62 22.21 1.69 10.95
CA PRO A 62 22.57 2.66 11.97
C PRO A 62 23.14 3.95 11.35
N LEU A 63 22.60 5.09 11.76
CA LEU A 63 23.12 6.41 11.41
C LEU A 63 23.93 6.97 12.58
N ILE A 64 25.14 7.41 12.29
CA ILE A 64 26.06 7.96 13.29
C ILE A 64 26.20 9.47 13.07
N GLY A 65 26.05 10.24 14.16
CA GLY A 65 26.23 11.70 14.14
C GLY A 65 25.04 12.46 13.54
N LYS A 66 25.31 13.66 13.06
CA LYS A 66 24.30 14.55 12.49
C LYS A 66 23.85 14.06 11.12
N ALA A 67 22.55 13.83 10.97
CA ALA A 67 21.95 13.40 9.72
C ALA A 67 20.63 14.14 9.46
N THR A 68 20.30 14.34 8.18
CA THR A 68 19.01 14.87 7.74
C THR A 68 18.21 13.74 7.09
N LEU A 69 17.10 13.37 7.71
CA LEU A 69 16.21 12.30 7.27
C LEU A 69 15.04 12.91 6.51
N LEU A 70 14.57 12.23 5.47
CA LEU A 70 13.33 12.55 4.77
C LEU A 70 12.34 11.40 4.94
N ASP A 71 11.12 11.71 5.39
CA ASP A 71 9.98 10.78 5.41
C ASP A 71 8.91 11.30 4.45
N VAL A 72 8.67 10.56 3.37
CA VAL A 72 7.76 10.95 2.28
C VAL A 72 6.44 10.20 2.40
N MET A 73 5.35 10.94 2.31
CA MET A 73 3.99 10.48 2.64
C MET A 73 3.94 9.96 4.09
N CYS A 74 4.36 10.85 5.01
CA CYS A 74 4.59 10.52 6.41
C CYS A 74 3.29 10.34 7.22
N HIS A 75 2.11 10.60 6.66
CA HIS A 75 0.81 10.52 7.32
C HIS A 75 0.81 11.22 8.68
N THR A 76 0.52 10.49 9.76
CA THR A 76 0.50 10.99 11.13
C THR A 76 1.84 10.91 11.85
N GLY A 77 2.94 10.66 11.09
CA GLY A 77 4.33 10.76 11.56
C GLY A 77 5.03 9.44 11.90
N ASP A 78 4.34 8.30 11.81
CA ASP A 78 4.96 6.98 11.99
C ASP A 78 5.39 6.38 10.64
N PRO A 79 6.60 5.80 10.52
CA PRO A 79 7.62 5.54 11.56
C PRO A 79 8.68 6.64 11.71
N GLY A 80 8.53 7.81 11.08
CA GLY A 80 9.55 8.87 11.10
C GLY A 80 9.98 9.29 12.51
N PHE A 81 9.02 9.38 13.45
CA PHE A 81 9.33 9.73 14.83
C PHE A 81 10.12 8.62 15.56
N ASP A 82 9.89 7.35 15.20
CA ASP A 82 10.67 6.22 15.74
C ASP A 82 12.10 6.24 15.22
N LEU A 83 12.32 6.66 13.97
CA LEU A 83 13.67 6.88 13.43
C LEU A 83 14.43 7.92 14.23
N LEU A 84 13.79 9.05 14.58
CA LEU A 84 14.42 10.08 15.40
C LEU A 84 14.83 9.60 16.79
N ARG A 85 14.06 8.66 17.39
CA ARG A 85 14.43 8.07 18.68
C ARG A 85 15.70 7.22 18.58
N ARG A 86 15.94 6.59 17.43
CA ARG A 86 17.14 5.80 17.16
C ARG A 86 18.36 6.65 16.75
N CYS A 87 18.12 7.89 16.27
CA CYS A 87 19.15 8.79 15.76
C CYS A 87 19.10 10.13 16.53
N PRO A 88 19.70 10.23 17.73
CA PRO A 88 19.55 11.39 18.62
C PRO A 88 20.00 12.73 18.03
N GLU A 89 20.99 12.71 17.14
CA GLU A 89 21.53 13.93 16.51
C GLU A 89 20.87 14.25 15.15
N ALA A 90 19.99 13.40 14.66
CA ALA A 90 19.34 13.60 13.37
C ALA A 90 18.20 14.62 13.42
N ARG A 91 17.89 15.20 12.27
CA ARG A 91 16.70 16.01 11.99
C ARG A 91 15.82 15.26 10.98
N LEU A 92 14.52 15.35 11.16
CA LEU A 92 13.52 14.76 10.28
C LEU A 92 12.78 15.86 9.53
N ILE A 93 12.80 15.79 8.22
CA ILE A 93 11.87 16.49 7.36
C ILE A 93 10.83 15.45 6.95
N ALA A 94 9.56 15.70 7.28
CA ALA A 94 8.46 14.80 6.98
C ALA A 94 7.43 15.54 6.12
N VAL A 95 7.07 14.94 4.98
CA VAL A 95 6.17 15.57 4.00
C VAL A 95 4.95 14.70 3.76
N ASP A 96 3.80 15.37 3.69
CA ASP A 96 2.53 14.75 3.33
C ASP A 96 1.63 15.80 2.66
N PRO A 97 0.88 15.46 1.61
CA PRO A 97 -0.04 16.42 0.98
C PRO A 97 -1.28 16.71 1.84
N SER A 98 -1.52 15.96 2.92
CA SER A 98 -2.68 16.09 3.80
C SER A 98 -2.39 16.98 5.01
N GLY A 99 -2.93 18.19 5.02
CA GLY A 99 -2.90 19.07 6.20
C GLY A 99 -3.45 18.39 7.46
N PRO A 100 -4.63 17.75 7.43
CA PRO A 100 -5.20 17.02 8.56
C PRO A 100 -4.31 15.92 9.13
N MET A 101 -3.62 15.14 8.29
CA MET A 101 -2.64 14.15 8.75
C MET A 101 -1.48 14.83 9.47
N LEU A 102 -0.96 15.91 8.88
CA LEU A 102 0.13 16.68 9.49
C LEU A 102 -0.28 17.38 10.79
N ASP A 103 -1.56 17.73 10.98
CA ASP A 103 -2.05 18.28 12.25
C ASP A 103 -1.99 17.23 13.38
N VAL A 104 -2.27 15.97 13.07
CA VAL A 104 -2.05 14.86 14.00
C VAL A 104 -0.55 14.70 14.26
N ALA A 105 0.27 14.66 13.22
CA ALA A 105 1.72 14.55 13.34
C ALA A 105 2.33 15.68 14.18
N ARG A 106 1.85 16.95 14.03
CA ARG A 106 2.30 18.09 14.85
C ARG A 106 2.06 17.85 16.34
N ARG A 107 0.86 17.36 16.70
CA ARG A 107 0.56 17.04 18.11
C ARG A 107 1.45 15.94 18.65
N LYS A 108 1.72 14.89 17.85
CA LYS A 108 2.61 13.78 18.24
C LYS A 108 4.07 14.19 18.35
N ALA A 109 4.54 15.09 17.48
CA ALA A 109 5.91 15.61 17.51
C ALA A 109 6.21 16.40 18.80
N GLY A 110 5.22 17.09 19.37
CA GLY A 110 5.35 17.82 20.62
C GLY A 110 6.57 18.74 20.67
N PRO A 111 7.45 18.63 21.69
CA PRO A 111 8.61 19.49 21.85
C PRO A 111 9.68 19.34 20.75
N LEU A 112 9.61 18.28 19.93
CA LEU A 112 10.55 18.06 18.83
C LEU A 112 10.20 18.93 17.59
N LEU A 113 8.96 19.41 17.50
CA LEU A 113 8.51 20.26 16.39
C LEU A 113 9.38 21.51 16.29
N SER A 114 9.77 21.87 15.07
CA SER A 114 10.67 22.98 14.73
C SER A 114 12.08 22.93 15.35
N ARG A 115 12.40 21.91 16.13
CA ARG A 115 13.74 21.65 16.66
C ARG A 115 14.45 20.54 15.90
N ARG A 116 13.77 19.40 15.78
CA ARG A 116 14.28 18.20 15.11
C ARG A 116 13.27 17.62 14.11
N VAL A 117 11.99 17.99 14.19
CA VAL A 117 10.91 17.59 13.29
C VAL A 117 10.42 18.81 12.53
N PHE A 118 10.44 18.72 11.21
CA PHE A 118 9.99 19.76 10.30
C PHE A 118 8.93 19.16 9.37
N LEU A 119 7.65 19.52 9.59
CA LEU A 119 6.53 19.01 8.83
C LEU A 119 6.21 19.97 7.69
N ARG A 120 6.05 19.45 6.48
CA ARG A 120 5.74 20.23 5.28
C ARG A 120 4.53 19.65 4.56
N SER A 121 3.54 20.51 4.30
CA SER A 121 2.37 20.13 3.48
C SER A 121 2.70 20.46 2.02
N GLU A 122 3.16 19.46 1.30
CA GLU A 122 3.64 19.60 -0.08
C GLU A 122 3.13 18.45 -0.95
N PRO A 123 2.92 18.66 -2.24
CA PRO A 123 2.73 17.56 -3.17
C PRO A 123 3.95 16.62 -3.14
N CYS A 124 3.69 15.33 -3.01
CA CYS A 124 4.75 14.31 -2.89
C CYS A 124 4.80 13.35 -4.07
N ASP A 125 3.87 13.45 -5.02
CA ASP A 125 3.71 12.46 -6.08
C ASP A 125 3.50 13.14 -7.44
N PRO A 126 4.31 12.82 -8.45
CA PRO A 126 5.52 12.00 -8.36
C PRO A 126 6.78 12.80 -8.02
N LYS A 127 6.74 14.15 -8.04
CA LYS A 127 7.90 15.03 -7.86
C LYS A 127 7.97 15.59 -6.44
N LEU A 128 9.18 15.56 -5.86
CA LEU A 128 9.46 16.11 -4.54
C LEU A 128 10.05 17.54 -4.63
N PRO A 129 9.62 18.46 -3.76
CA PRO A 129 10.07 19.85 -3.74
C PRO A 129 11.42 20.02 -3.01
N PHE A 130 12.37 19.15 -3.31
CA PHE A 130 13.70 19.15 -2.71
C PHE A 130 14.80 19.09 -3.76
N ASP A 131 15.95 19.62 -3.43
CA ASP A 131 17.14 19.52 -4.25
C ASP A 131 17.67 18.09 -4.32
N GLU A 132 18.45 17.81 -5.34
CA GLU A 132 19.18 16.55 -5.48
C GLU A 132 20.21 16.40 -4.36
N ALA A 133 20.42 15.16 -3.91
CA ALA A 133 21.47 14.82 -2.92
C ALA A 133 21.36 15.61 -1.60
N ALA A 134 20.14 15.80 -1.09
CA ALA A 134 19.87 16.59 0.11
C ALA A 134 19.85 15.77 1.41
N PHE A 135 19.53 14.47 1.35
CA PHE A 135 19.20 13.67 2.54
C PHE A 135 20.15 12.49 2.76
N ASP A 136 20.47 12.24 4.03
CA ASP A 136 21.34 11.14 4.47
C ASP A 136 20.60 9.80 4.58
N LEU A 137 19.27 9.85 4.71
CA LEU A 137 18.35 8.72 4.65
C LEU A 137 17.02 9.20 4.08
N VAL A 138 16.44 8.44 3.15
CA VAL A 138 15.11 8.69 2.61
C VAL A 138 14.24 7.49 2.88
N VAL A 139 13.07 7.71 3.51
CA VAL A 139 12.10 6.65 3.79
C VAL A 139 10.73 7.01 3.26
N SER A 140 9.94 5.98 2.94
CA SER A 140 8.52 6.13 2.62
C SER A 140 7.77 4.88 3.03
N ASN A 141 7.00 5.00 4.11
CA ASN A 141 6.19 3.90 4.61
C ASN A 141 4.83 3.91 3.91
N LEU A 142 4.58 2.93 3.02
CA LEU A 142 3.38 2.81 2.19
C LEU A 142 3.20 3.88 1.10
N GLY A 143 4.10 4.87 0.96
CA GLY A 143 3.93 5.94 -0.02
C GLY A 143 3.94 5.44 -1.47
N LEU A 144 4.71 4.40 -1.81
CA LEU A 144 4.66 3.80 -3.14
C LEU A 144 3.32 3.11 -3.42
N TYR A 145 2.67 2.55 -2.40
CA TYR A 145 1.34 1.96 -2.53
C TYR A 145 0.26 3.01 -2.78
N GLU A 146 0.42 4.20 -2.22
CA GLU A 146 -0.52 5.31 -2.38
C GLU A 146 -0.25 6.17 -3.61
N SER A 147 0.93 6.02 -4.22
CA SER A 147 1.33 6.79 -5.41
C SER A 147 0.60 6.33 -6.66
N VAL A 148 0.19 7.30 -7.49
CA VAL A 148 -0.34 7.03 -8.85
C VAL A 148 0.76 6.53 -9.79
N GLN A 149 2.02 6.89 -9.51
CA GLN A 149 3.18 6.58 -10.33
C GLN A 149 4.36 6.10 -9.46
N PRO A 150 4.24 4.92 -8.81
CA PRO A 150 5.21 4.47 -7.79
C PRO A 150 6.65 4.40 -8.30
N HIS A 151 6.86 4.04 -9.58
CA HIS A 151 8.18 3.99 -10.19
C HIS A 151 8.82 5.38 -10.35
N LEU A 152 8.02 6.42 -10.62
CA LEU A 152 8.52 7.80 -10.69
C LEU A 152 8.78 8.34 -9.29
N LEU A 153 7.92 8.04 -8.32
CA LEU A 153 8.17 8.41 -6.93
C LEU A 153 9.48 7.78 -6.42
N LEU A 154 9.74 6.49 -6.71
CA LEU A 154 10.98 5.84 -6.30
C LEU A 154 12.22 6.52 -6.92
N ARG A 155 12.14 6.98 -8.18
CA ARG A 155 13.21 7.78 -8.80
C ARG A 155 13.43 9.10 -8.06
N GLU A 156 12.37 9.78 -7.64
CA GLU A 156 12.48 11.03 -6.87
C GLU A 156 13.08 10.78 -5.48
N LEU A 157 12.68 9.71 -4.78
CA LEU A 157 13.31 9.31 -3.53
C LEU A 157 14.81 9.07 -3.70
N THR A 158 15.21 8.42 -4.81
CA THR A 158 16.62 8.20 -5.16
C THR A 158 17.32 9.52 -5.46
N ARG A 159 16.69 10.43 -6.22
CA ARG A 159 17.29 11.72 -6.59
C ARG A 159 17.63 12.58 -5.39
N VAL A 160 16.71 12.65 -4.41
CA VAL A 160 16.90 13.50 -3.22
C VAL A 160 17.83 12.87 -2.17
N ALA A 161 18.06 11.57 -2.21
CA ALA A 161 19.05 10.89 -1.37
C ALA A 161 20.46 11.31 -1.78
N LYS A 162 21.38 11.48 -0.84
CA LYS A 162 22.81 11.71 -1.13
C LYS A 162 23.45 10.47 -1.76
N PRO A 163 24.56 10.61 -2.53
CA PRO A 163 25.36 9.46 -2.93
C PRO A 163 25.72 8.59 -1.71
N GLY A 164 25.55 7.28 -1.82
CA GLY A 164 25.73 6.31 -0.73
C GLY A 164 24.58 6.25 0.29
N ALA A 165 23.66 7.21 0.29
CA ALA A 165 22.54 7.21 1.24
C ALA A 165 21.57 6.06 0.98
N GLN A 166 20.95 5.57 2.05
CA GLN A 166 19.95 4.52 2.01
C GLN A 166 18.58 5.09 1.64
N VAL A 167 17.85 4.35 0.80
CA VAL A 167 16.44 4.55 0.47
C VAL A 167 15.68 3.32 0.95
N VAL A 168 14.69 3.50 1.85
CA VAL A 168 13.92 2.40 2.42
C VAL A 168 12.43 2.67 2.24
N VAL A 169 11.73 1.73 1.58
CA VAL A 169 10.31 1.87 1.32
C VAL A 169 9.56 0.59 1.62
N THR A 170 8.29 0.72 2.03
CA THR A 170 7.42 -0.41 2.28
C THR A 170 6.17 -0.35 1.42
N LEU A 171 5.64 -1.51 1.08
CA LEU A 171 4.41 -1.64 0.32
C LEU A 171 3.83 -3.05 0.45
N PRO A 172 2.50 -3.22 0.28
CA PRO A 172 1.89 -4.54 0.17
C PRO A 172 2.12 -5.11 -1.24
N LEU A 173 2.26 -6.45 -1.30
CA LEU A 173 2.44 -7.20 -2.54
C LEU A 173 1.15 -7.84 -3.02
N ARG A 174 1.16 -8.26 -4.28
CA ARG A 174 0.17 -9.18 -4.86
C ARG A 174 0.03 -10.41 -3.97
N GLY A 175 -1.22 -10.82 -3.74
CA GLY A 175 -1.57 -11.88 -2.80
C GLY A 175 -1.89 -11.39 -1.38
N THR A 176 -1.86 -10.07 -1.12
CA THR A 176 -2.46 -9.50 0.09
C THR A 176 -3.97 -9.72 0.05
N PHE A 177 -4.56 -10.21 1.18
CA PHE A 177 -5.97 -10.59 1.33
C PHE A 177 -6.41 -11.73 0.40
N ALA A 178 -5.50 -12.65 0.06
CA ALA A 178 -5.79 -13.78 -0.83
C ALA A 178 -6.99 -14.62 -0.33
N GLU A 179 -7.15 -14.75 0.98
CA GLU A 179 -8.26 -15.49 1.60
C GLU A 179 -9.61 -14.85 1.25
N PHE A 180 -9.73 -13.53 1.36
CA PHE A 180 -10.95 -12.81 0.98
C PHE A 180 -11.18 -12.87 -0.53
N TYR A 181 -10.14 -12.65 -1.32
CA TYR A 181 -10.28 -12.67 -2.78
C TYR A 181 -10.68 -14.05 -3.30
N SER A 182 -10.22 -15.15 -2.70
CA SER A 182 -10.66 -16.50 -3.04
C SER A 182 -12.17 -16.71 -2.78
N LEU A 183 -12.68 -16.17 -1.68
CA LEU A 183 -14.13 -16.17 -1.42
C LEU A 183 -14.88 -15.34 -2.45
N LEU A 184 -14.40 -14.15 -2.75
CA LEU A 184 -15.00 -13.26 -3.74
C LEU A 184 -15.00 -13.89 -5.15
N GLU A 185 -13.92 -14.53 -5.57
CA GLU A 185 -13.85 -15.27 -6.85
C GLU A 185 -14.91 -16.36 -6.92
N THR A 186 -15.13 -17.09 -5.82
CA THR A 186 -16.17 -18.12 -5.74
C THR A 186 -17.59 -17.52 -5.91
N GLU A 187 -17.85 -16.39 -5.26
CA GLU A 187 -19.16 -15.72 -5.34
C GLU A 187 -19.39 -15.01 -6.69
N LEU A 188 -18.33 -14.74 -7.44
CA LEU A 188 -18.39 -14.18 -8.79
C LEU A 188 -18.54 -15.27 -9.87
N ALA A 189 -18.69 -16.55 -9.52
CA ALA A 189 -18.90 -17.62 -10.51
C ALA A 189 -20.07 -17.29 -11.45
N GLY A 190 -19.82 -17.35 -12.77
CA GLY A 190 -20.79 -16.98 -13.80
C GLY A 190 -20.94 -15.47 -14.07
N ARG A 191 -20.15 -14.62 -13.42
CA ARG A 191 -20.11 -13.17 -13.63
C ARG A 191 -18.81 -12.76 -14.32
N GLU A 192 -18.71 -13.01 -15.62
CA GLU A 192 -17.47 -12.88 -16.38
C GLU A 192 -16.87 -11.47 -16.34
N VAL A 193 -17.70 -10.43 -16.37
CA VAL A 193 -17.26 -9.03 -16.36
C VAL A 193 -16.60 -8.68 -15.02
N GLU A 194 -17.25 -9.04 -13.91
CA GLU A 194 -16.74 -8.81 -12.56
C GLU A 194 -15.49 -9.66 -12.28
N GLN A 195 -15.42 -10.90 -12.78
CA GLN A 195 -14.24 -11.75 -12.71
C GLN A 195 -13.04 -11.13 -13.46
N GLN A 196 -13.26 -10.60 -14.67
CA GLN A 196 -12.21 -9.90 -15.42
C GLN A 196 -11.71 -8.66 -14.67
N ARG A 197 -12.63 -7.87 -14.10
CA ARG A 197 -12.28 -6.69 -13.28
C ARG A 197 -11.52 -7.07 -12.02
N LEU A 198 -11.92 -8.15 -11.35
CA LEU A 198 -11.20 -8.66 -10.18
C LEU A 198 -9.79 -9.11 -10.58
N SER A 199 -9.64 -9.85 -11.66
CA SER A 199 -8.32 -10.26 -12.17
C SER A 199 -7.43 -9.05 -12.49
N ALA A 200 -7.97 -8.03 -13.15
CA ALA A 200 -7.24 -6.79 -13.42
C ALA A 200 -6.84 -6.07 -12.12
N HIS A 201 -7.74 -6.02 -11.14
CA HIS A 201 -7.44 -5.45 -9.82
C HIS A 201 -6.31 -6.20 -9.12
N LEU A 202 -6.35 -7.54 -9.10
CA LEU A 202 -5.30 -8.35 -8.47
C LEU A 202 -3.95 -8.20 -9.19
N LEU A 203 -3.95 -8.06 -10.51
CA LEU A 203 -2.75 -7.82 -11.31
C LEU A 203 -2.18 -6.41 -11.13
N SER A 204 -2.96 -5.43 -10.67
CA SER A 204 -2.48 -4.08 -10.41
C SER A 204 -1.55 -3.98 -9.20
N TRP A 205 -1.58 -4.98 -8.31
CA TRP A 205 -0.68 -5.04 -7.17
C TRP A 205 0.71 -5.47 -7.62
N PRO A 206 1.79 -4.80 -7.15
CA PRO A 206 3.14 -5.17 -7.54
C PRO A 206 3.54 -6.54 -6.97
N ASP A 207 4.34 -7.25 -7.73
CA ASP A 207 5.09 -8.42 -7.27
C ASP A 207 6.57 -8.07 -7.05
N VAL A 208 7.35 -9.04 -6.62
CA VAL A 208 8.78 -8.89 -6.33
C VAL A 208 9.55 -8.39 -7.56
N ASP A 209 9.26 -8.93 -8.74
CA ASP A 209 9.99 -8.58 -9.97
C ASP A 209 9.65 -7.16 -10.43
N THR A 210 8.41 -6.75 -10.27
CA THR A 210 7.96 -5.36 -10.51
C THR A 210 8.76 -4.39 -9.64
N ILE A 211 8.89 -4.65 -8.33
CA ILE A 211 9.62 -3.77 -7.41
C ILE A 211 11.12 -3.73 -7.75
N ARG A 212 11.72 -4.87 -8.06
CA ARG A 212 13.12 -4.93 -8.52
C ARG A 212 13.33 -4.14 -9.81
N GLY A 213 12.37 -4.23 -10.74
CA GLY A 213 12.36 -3.44 -11.97
C GLY A 213 12.32 -1.94 -11.68
N TRP A 214 11.48 -1.49 -10.75
CA TRP A 214 11.42 -0.08 -10.34
C TRP A 214 12.73 0.39 -9.70
N ALA A 215 13.33 -0.42 -8.81
CA ALA A 215 14.60 -0.10 -8.16
C ALA A 215 15.74 0.04 -9.19
N LYS A 216 15.82 -0.89 -10.15
CA LYS A 216 16.78 -0.84 -11.25
C LYS A 216 16.57 0.42 -12.12
N ALA A 217 15.33 0.72 -12.49
CA ALA A 217 14.99 1.90 -13.28
C ALA A 217 15.26 3.23 -12.54
N ALA A 218 15.18 3.22 -11.20
CA ALA A 218 15.55 4.35 -10.35
C ALA A 218 17.07 4.50 -10.18
N GLY A 219 17.87 3.56 -10.67
CA GLY A 219 19.33 3.58 -10.54
C GLY A 219 19.84 3.21 -9.14
N LEU A 220 19.04 2.49 -8.34
CA LEU A 220 19.43 2.04 -7.01
C LEU A 220 20.39 0.84 -7.09
N ALA A 221 21.34 0.80 -6.16
CA ALA A 221 22.30 -0.28 -5.94
C ALA A 221 22.02 -0.98 -4.60
N GLU A 222 22.69 -2.11 -4.35
CA GLU A 222 22.56 -2.89 -3.11
C GLU A 222 21.08 -3.15 -2.74
N VAL A 223 20.31 -3.61 -3.74
CA VAL A 223 18.87 -3.80 -3.63
C VAL A 223 18.55 -5.07 -2.84
N GLU A 224 18.03 -4.88 -1.64
CA GLU A 224 17.50 -5.94 -0.78
C GLU A 224 15.99 -5.81 -0.67
N LEU A 225 15.29 -6.95 -0.73
CA LEU A 225 13.83 -7.00 -0.61
C LEU A 225 13.47 -8.05 0.45
N LEU A 226 13.02 -7.55 1.61
CA LEU A 226 12.53 -8.39 2.69
C LEU A 226 11.00 -8.51 2.59
N ILE A 227 10.49 -9.74 2.60
CA ILE A 227 9.06 -10.03 2.65
C ILE A 227 8.74 -10.57 4.04
N ALA A 228 7.88 -9.88 4.77
CA ALA A 228 7.46 -10.24 6.11
C ALA A 228 5.93 -10.16 6.23
N PRO A 229 5.20 -11.24 5.95
CA PRO A 229 3.74 -11.22 6.03
C PRO A 229 3.28 -11.07 7.48
N PHE A 230 2.13 -10.40 7.65
CA PHE A 230 1.40 -10.36 8.90
C PHE A 230 -0.09 -10.60 8.66
N THR A 231 -0.86 -10.83 9.72
CA THR A 231 -2.27 -11.17 9.61
C THR A 231 -3.16 -10.15 10.31
N LEU A 232 -4.32 -9.93 9.71
CA LEU A 232 -5.45 -9.21 10.30
C LEU A 232 -6.52 -10.23 10.70
N LEU A 233 -7.11 -10.04 11.87
CA LEU A 233 -8.13 -10.94 12.41
C LEU A 233 -9.45 -10.20 12.52
N PHE A 234 -10.53 -10.80 12.02
CA PHE A 234 -11.87 -10.26 12.08
C PHE A 234 -12.80 -11.29 12.70
N ALA A 235 -13.61 -10.88 13.67
CA ALA A 235 -14.51 -11.77 14.39
C ALA A 235 -15.64 -12.35 13.50
N GLY A 236 -15.90 -11.72 12.34
CA GLY A 236 -16.89 -12.11 11.35
C GLY A 236 -17.02 -11.07 10.26
N ALA A 237 -18.03 -11.24 9.40
CA ALA A 237 -18.24 -10.36 8.24
C ALA A 237 -18.59 -8.91 8.64
N VAL A 238 -19.33 -8.72 9.72
CA VAL A 238 -19.69 -7.38 10.22
C VAL A 238 -18.42 -6.65 10.66
N ASP A 239 -17.57 -7.31 11.45
CA ASP A 239 -16.30 -6.76 11.90
C ASP A 239 -15.39 -6.42 10.72
N LEU A 240 -15.33 -7.30 9.70
CA LEU A 240 -14.59 -7.04 8.47
C LEU A 240 -15.08 -5.78 7.75
N TYR A 241 -16.38 -5.71 7.42
CA TYR A 241 -16.89 -4.65 6.55
C TYR A 241 -16.94 -3.27 7.20
N TYR A 242 -17.05 -3.21 8.52
CA TYR A 242 -17.06 -1.96 9.29
C TYR A 242 -15.72 -1.61 9.91
N ALA A 243 -14.68 -2.46 9.75
CA ALA A 243 -13.33 -2.08 10.14
C ALA A 243 -12.87 -0.86 9.34
N PRO A 244 -12.41 0.23 9.98
CA PRO A 244 -12.01 1.45 9.28
C PRO A 244 -10.97 1.21 8.18
N LEU A 245 -10.02 0.31 8.39
CA LEU A 245 -9.06 -0.09 7.36
C LEU A 245 -9.73 -0.61 6.09
N ILE A 246 -10.78 -1.41 6.23
CA ILE A 246 -11.49 -2.03 5.11
C ILE A 246 -12.47 -1.03 4.48
N GLU A 247 -13.25 -0.34 5.31
CA GLU A 247 -14.26 0.62 4.86
C GLU A 247 -13.65 1.76 4.03
N PHE A 248 -12.56 2.33 4.50
CA PHE A 248 -11.91 3.46 3.82
C PHE A 248 -10.85 3.05 2.81
N GLY A 249 -10.47 1.78 2.76
CA GLY A 249 -9.48 1.20 1.88
C GLY A 249 -10.09 0.28 0.82
N PRO A 250 -9.85 -1.03 0.92
CA PRO A 250 -10.16 -1.98 -0.16
C PRO A 250 -11.64 -2.13 -0.48
N LEU A 251 -12.57 -1.84 0.44
CA LEU A 251 -14.01 -1.96 0.20
C LEU A 251 -14.48 -1.12 -1.00
N LEU A 252 -13.88 0.05 -1.21
CA LEU A 252 -14.21 0.88 -2.37
C LEU A 252 -13.82 0.21 -3.69
N ALA A 253 -12.66 -0.44 -3.72
CA ALA A 253 -12.23 -1.21 -4.88
C ALA A 253 -13.13 -2.42 -5.13
N TRP A 254 -13.47 -3.16 -4.07
CA TRP A 254 -14.37 -4.30 -4.17
C TRP A 254 -15.74 -3.92 -4.73
N LYS A 255 -16.31 -2.81 -4.27
CA LYS A 255 -17.58 -2.26 -4.80
C LYS A 255 -17.47 -1.81 -6.26
N SER A 256 -16.32 -1.27 -6.67
CA SER A 256 -16.11 -0.79 -8.04
C SER A 256 -16.09 -1.91 -9.09
N LEU A 257 -15.92 -3.17 -8.69
CA LEU A 257 -16.00 -4.31 -9.59
C LEU A 257 -17.37 -4.41 -10.30
N PHE A 258 -18.43 -3.93 -9.65
CA PHE A 258 -19.82 -4.06 -10.13
C PHE A 258 -20.29 -2.87 -10.96
N ASP A 259 -19.48 -1.80 -11.10
CA ASP A 259 -19.83 -0.57 -11.83
C ASP A 259 -21.23 -0.05 -11.42
N ARG A 260 -22.22 -0.18 -12.30
CA ARG A 260 -23.62 0.27 -12.08
C ARG A 260 -24.57 -0.86 -11.62
N ASP A 261 -24.10 -2.10 -11.52
CA ASP A 261 -24.94 -3.23 -11.05
C ASP A 261 -25.05 -3.26 -9.52
N ALA A 262 -25.79 -2.31 -8.95
CA ALA A 262 -25.99 -2.22 -7.51
C ALA A 262 -26.73 -3.48 -6.94
N ARG A 263 -27.64 -4.11 -7.73
CA ARG A 263 -28.33 -5.33 -7.27
C ARG A 263 -27.41 -6.53 -7.24
N GLY A 264 -26.59 -6.72 -8.28
CA GLY A 264 -25.60 -7.78 -8.32
C GLY A 264 -24.55 -7.60 -7.21
N MET A 265 -24.06 -6.38 -7.00
CA MET A 265 -23.17 -6.06 -5.89
C MET A 265 -23.78 -6.46 -4.54
N GLN A 266 -25.02 -6.03 -4.27
CA GLN A 266 -25.70 -6.35 -3.01
C GLN A 266 -25.85 -7.86 -2.82
N ALA A 267 -26.26 -8.60 -3.85
CA ALA A 267 -26.42 -10.05 -3.79
C ALA A 267 -25.10 -10.74 -3.45
N VAL A 268 -24.00 -10.39 -4.13
CA VAL A 268 -22.67 -10.97 -3.88
C VAL A 268 -22.18 -10.65 -2.47
N PHE A 269 -22.32 -9.40 -2.01
CA PHE A 269 -21.87 -9.04 -0.66
C PHE A 269 -22.70 -9.68 0.46
N ILE A 270 -24.00 -9.95 0.24
CA ILE A 270 -24.83 -10.73 1.17
C ILE A 270 -24.32 -12.18 1.21
N SER A 271 -24.10 -12.81 0.05
CA SER A 271 -23.59 -14.18 -0.02
C SER A 271 -22.21 -14.33 0.62
N LEU A 272 -21.29 -13.38 0.35
CA LEU A 272 -19.98 -13.30 1.01
C LEU A 272 -20.10 -13.18 2.53
N ARG A 273 -21.00 -12.33 3.03
CA ARG A 273 -21.25 -12.19 4.46
C ARG A 273 -21.64 -13.54 5.06
N ASP A 274 -22.62 -14.20 4.48
CA ASP A 274 -23.15 -15.45 5.00
C ASP A 274 -22.07 -16.56 4.96
N ARG A 275 -21.26 -16.58 3.91
CA ARG A 275 -20.13 -17.52 3.80
C ARG A 275 -19.03 -17.25 4.82
N ILE A 276 -18.67 -15.99 5.08
CA ILE A 276 -17.70 -15.62 6.12
C ILE A 276 -18.23 -16.02 7.49
N GLU A 277 -19.52 -15.75 7.81
CA GLU A 277 -20.11 -16.15 9.07
C GLU A 277 -20.11 -17.68 9.26
N GLN A 278 -20.39 -18.45 8.20
CA GLN A 278 -20.31 -19.91 8.23
C GLN A 278 -18.86 -20.37 8.53
N LEU A 279 -17.85 -19.79 7.88
CA LEU A 279 -16.45 -20.14 8.14
C LEU A 279 -16.03 -19.81 9.58
N CYS A 280 -16.50 -18.70 10.14
CA CYS A 280 -16.22 -18.32 11.51
C CYS A 280 -16.95 -19.20 12.56
N THR A 281 -18.08 -19.83 12.19
CA THR A 281 -18.87 -20.67 13.10
C THR A 281 -18.54 -22.17 13.00
N GLN A 282 -17.96 -22.65 11.88
CA GLN A 282 -17.61 -24.06 11.65
C GLN A 282 -16.34 -24.53 12.37
N ALA A 283 -15.82 -23.77 13.34
CA ALA A 283 -14.74 -24.26 14.18
C ALA A 283 -15.18 -25.54 14.91
N GLU A 284 -14.44 -26.62 14.67
CA GLU A 284 -14.69 -27.98 15.11
C GLU A 284 -15.23 -28.06 16.55
N SER A 285 -16.36 -28.75 16.69
CA SER A 285 -16.84 -29.18 18.03
C SER A 285 -15.78 -30.12 18.63
N PRO A 286 -15.22 -29.85 19.80
CA PRO A 286 -14.32 -30.79 20.45
C PRO A 286 -15.09 -32.10 20.72
N PRO A 287 -14.46 -33.27 20.57
CA PRO A 287 -15.11 -34.58 20.69
C PRO A 287 -15.65 -34.92 22.09
N THR A 288 -15.64 -34.03 23.02
CA THR A 288 -16.20 -34.23 24.39
C THR A 288 -16.74 -32.92 24.94
N GLY A 289 -18.05 -32.84 25.03
CA GLY A 289 -19.00 -32.16 25.92
C GLY A 289 -18.62 -30.96 26.77
N LEU A 290 -17.60 -30.15 26.47
CA LEU A 290 -17.17 -29.01 27.27
C LEU A 290 -17.07 -27.72 26.44
N ARG A 291 -18.11 -26.89 26.58
CA ARG A 291 -18.26 -25.46 26.24
C ARG A 291 -18.51 -25.10 24.77
N PRO A 292 -19.24 -23.97 24.52
CA PRO A 292 -19.64 -23.56 23.19
C PRO A 292 -18.43 -23.21 22.33
N SER A 293 -18.52 -23.57 21.04
CA SER A 293 -17.56 -23.32 19.98
C SER A 293 -16.95 -21.93 20.07
N LEU A 294 -15.65 -21.85 20.32
CA LEU A 294 -14.87 -20.64 20.10
C LEU A 294 -14.98 -20.32 18.60
N ARG A 295 -15.64 -19.20 18.26
CA ARG A 295 -15.68 -18.70 16.89
C ARG A 295 -14.24 -18.54 16.39
N ARG A 296 -13.93 -19.11 15.24
CA ARG A 296 -12.64 -18.91 14.60
C ARG A 296 -12.68 -17.58 13.85
N PRO A 297 -11.77 -16.62 14.13
CA PRO A 297 -11.77 -15.37 13.39
C PRO A 297 -11.39 -15.60 11.92
N LEU A 298 -11.99 -14.80 11.02
CA LEU A 298 -11.49 -14.69 9.66
C LEU A 298 -10.09 -14.08 9.71
N THR A 299 -9.14 -14.78 9.10
CA THR A 299 -7.75 -14.33 9.04
C THR A 299 -7.45 -13.85 7.62
N LEU A 300 -6.99 -12.62 7.47
CA LEU A 300 -6.52 -12.08 6.21
C LEU A 300 -5.02 -11.84 6.27
N THR A 301 -4.30 -12.40 5.32
CA THR A 301 -2.85 -12.25 5.22
C THR A 301 -2.49 -11.00 4.44
N VAL A 302 -1.62 -10.16 5.00
CA VAL A 302 -0.98 -9.03 4.33
C VAL A 302 0.43 -9.44 3.95
N ARG A 303 0.73 -9.44 2.66
CA ARG A 303 2.08 -9.71 2.16
C ARG A 303 2.89 -8.43 2.14
N ALA A 304 3.45 -8.05 3.28
CA ALA A 304 4.26 -6.85 3.41
C ALA A 304 5.66 -7.06 2.84
N ALA A 305 6.14 -6.06 2.11
CA ALA A 305 7.51 -6.01 1.62
C ALA A 305 8.19 -4.70 2.05
N CYS A 306 9.49 -4.80 2.28
CA CYS A 306 10.38 -3.67 2.46
C CYS A 306 11.51 -3.75 1.45
N LEU A 307 11.63 -2.73 0.61
CA LEU A 307 12.79 -2.50 -0.25
C LEU A 307 13.77 -1.61 0.51
N SER A 308 14.99 -2.10 0.68
CA SER A 308 16.15 -1.35 1.15
C SER A 308 17.19 -1.32 0.04
N ALA A 309 17.67 -0.15 -0.30
CA ALA A 309 18.66 0.03 -1.36
C ALA A 309 19.51 1.28 -1.10
N ARG A 310 20.59 1.47 -1.87
CA ARG A 310 21.44 2.66 -1.79
C ARG A 310 21.47 3.42 -3.09
N ARG A 311 21.51 4.75 -2.98
CA ARG A 311 21.93 5.56 -4.13
C ARG A 311 23.42 5.30 -4.38
N PRO A 312 23.86 5.01 -5.61
CA PRO A 312 25.29 4.88 -5.94
C PRO A 312 26.11 6.12 -5.55
N LEU A 313 27.44 5.91 -5.34
CA LEU A 313 28.39 6.98 -5.05
C LEU A 313 28.57 7.94 -6.20
#